data_fb7491393bda03e60a29fbfd7372a494
#
_entry.id   fb7491393bda03e60a29fbfd7372a494
#
_cell.length_a   1.000
_cell.length_b   1.000
_cell.length_c   1.000
_cell.angle_alpha   90.00
_cell.angle_beta   90.00
_cell.angle_gamma   90.00
#
_symmetry.space_group_name_H-M   'P 1'
#
loop_
_entity.id
_entity.type
_entity.pdbx_description
1 polymer ?
#
loop_
_entity_poly.entity_id
_entity_poly.type
_entity_poly.pdbx_seq_one_letter_code
_entity_poly.pdbx_strand_id
1 'polypeptide(L)'
;MNRPKRKMGISASSYTQFMDCERKWYIGYIIKPDVPKTPALQTGIDIHEWLEAYLKGEEPPDIGEKLVNIAKAGIEYLPEPGTVIVEEWVEDICGPLPFRGKVDFYTYEDGVLHIRDHKTTGRSSNAKTEAELAINPQMLAYAYVLARKLGVRPTKIKFTHIYYLTKSKIATA
;
A
#
# COMPACT_ATOMS: atom_id res chain seq x y z
N MET A 1 -16.35 26.79 5.48
CA MET A 1 -15.12 26.18 4.89
C MET A 1 -15.54 25.21 3.80
N ASN A 2 -15.33 25.54 2.53
CA ASN A 2 -15.63 24.65 1.40
C ASN A 2 -14.59 23.53 1.39
N ARG A 3 -14.95 22.32 1.83
CA ARG A 3 -14.13 21.13 1.55
C ARG A 3 -14.06 20.95 0.02
N PRO A 4 -12.88 20.84 -0.59
CA PRO A 4 -12.79 20.55 -2.01
C PRO A 4 -13.59 19.28 -2.29
N LYS A 5 -14.48 19.31 -3.30
CA LYS A 5 -15.22 18.13 -3.75
C LYS A 5 -14.18 17.07 -4.09
N ARG A 6 -14.10 15.97 -3.31
CA ARG A 6 -13.25 14.85 -3.63
C ARG A 6 -13.65 14.36 -5.03
N LYS A 7 -12.72 14.39 -5.96
CA LYS A 7 -12.90 13.68 -7.23
C LYS A 7 -13.22 12.24 -6.87
N MET A 8 -14.39 11.73 -7.30
CA MET A 8 -14.77 10.36 -7.07
C MET A 8 -13.86 9.47 -7.92
N GLY A 9 -12.88 8.84 -7.28
CA GLY A 9 -12.02 7.85 -7.91
C GLY A 9 -12.18 6.51 -7.21
N ILE A 10 -12.02 5.43 -7.98
CA ILE A 10 -11.93 4.07 -7.45
C ILE A 10 -10.51 3.84 -6.95
N SER A 11 -10.37 3.35 -5.72
CA SER A 11 -9.10 2.79 -5.24
C SER A 11 -9.10 1.27 -5.38
N ALA A 12 -7.93 0.67 -5.36
CA ALA A 12 -7.81 -0.80 -5.40
C ALA A 12 -8.56 -1.48 -4.24
N SER A 13 -8.49 -0.92 -3.03
CA SER A 13 -9.24 -1.44 -1.87
C SER A 13 -10.75 -1.28 -2.04
N SER A 14 -11.19 -0.16 -2.64
CA SER A 14 -12.60 0.06 -2.96
C SER A 14 -13.10 -0.96 -3.98
N TYR A 15 -12.33 -1.21 -5.04
CA TYR A 15 -12.64 -2.22 -6.04
C TYR A 15 -12.72 -3.63 -5.43
N THR A 16 -11.71 -4.02 -4.67
CA THR A 16 -11.68 -5.35 -4.03
C THR A 16 -12.89 -5.54 -3.11
N GLN A 17 -13.23 -4.52 -2.31
CA GLN A 17 -14.38 -4.61 -1.43
C GLN A 17 -15.71 -4.68 -2.19
N PHE A 18 -15.82 -4.00 -3.34
CA PHE A 18 -17.00 -4.09 -4.20
C PHE A 18 -17.18 -5.51 -4.75
N MET A 19 -16.10 -6.10 -5.27
CA MET A 19 -16.11 -7.47 -5.80
C MET A 19 -16.41 -8.52 -4.73
N ASP A 20 -15.99 -8.27 -3.49
CA ASP A 20 -16.23 -9.14 -2.34
C ASP A 20 -17.68 -9.03 -1.84
N CYS A 21 -18.19 -7.81 -1.69
CA CYS A 21 -19.56 -7.55 -1.25
C CYS A 21 -19.99 -6.10 -1.56
N GLU A 22 -20.86 -5.92 -2.55
CA GLU A 22 -21.38 -4.61 -2.98
C GLU A 22 -22.04 -3.83 -1.82
N ARG A 23 -22.80 -4.51 -0.96
CA ARG A 23 -23.46 -3.89 0.20
C ARG A 23 -22.44 -3.35 1.21
N LYS A 24 -21.39 -4.13 1.49
CA LYS A 24 -20.30 -3.70 2.39
C LYS A 24 -19.57 -2.51 1.80
N TRP A 25 -19.30 -2.54 0.49
CA TRP A 25 -18.73 -1.43 -0.24
C TRP A 25 -19.59 -0.17 -0.16
N TYR A 26 -20.88 -0.29 -0.42
CA TYR A 26 -21.83 0.84 -0.35
C TYR A 26 -21.84 1.49 1.04
N ILE A 27 -21.90 0.68 2.09
CA ILE A 27 -21.84 1.18 3.47
C ILE A 27 -20.50 1.87 3.74
N GLY A 28 -19.37 1.26 3.39
CA GLY A 28 -18.04 1.78 3.70
C GLY A 28 -17.62 2.99 2.87
N TYR A 29 -18.00 3.05 1.59
CA TYR A 29 -17.50 4.08 0.66
C TYR A 29 -18.52 5.18 0.34
N ILE A 30 -19.82 4.88 0.40
CA ILE A 30 -20.89 5.85 0.10
C ILE A 30 -21.48 6.42 1.38
N ILE A 31 -22.01 5.58 2.27
CA ILE A 31 -22.62 6.03 3.54
C ILE A 31 -21.53 6.56 4.48
N LYS A 32 -20.38 5.86 4.59
CA LYS A 32 -19.25 6.22 5.45
C LYS A 32 -19.66 6.51 6.90
N PRO A 33 -20.26 5.55 7.58
CA PRO A 33 -20.61 5.75 8.97
C PRO A 33 -19.37 6.11 9.79
N ASP A 34 -19.55 6.99 10.76
CA ASP A 34 -18.47 7.31 11.71
C ASP A 34 -18.33 6.14 12.70
N VAL A 35 -17.38 5.25 12.40
CA VAL A 35 -17.05 4.12 13.27
C VAL A 35 -15.60 4.23 13.75
N PRO A 36 -15.32 3.95 15.02
CA PRO A 36 -13.97 3.94 15.53
C PRO A 36 -13.07 2.98 14.74
N LYS A 37 -11.82 3.39 14.50
CA LYS A 37 -10.82 2.48 13.92
C LYS A 37 -10.61 1.29 14.84
N THR A 38 -10.55 0.10 14.25
CA THR A 38 -10.20 -1.10 15.03
C THR A 38 -8.73 -1.03 15.47
N PRO A 39 -8.35 -1.65 16.60
CA PRO A 39 -6.94 -1.71 17.03
C PRO A 39 -6.01 -2.27 15.94
N ALA A 40 -6.46 -3.26 15.18
CA ALA A 40 -5.69 -3.83 14.08
C ALA A 40 -5.46 -2.82 12.94
N LEU A 41 -6.48 -2.02 12.60
CA LEU A 41 -6.33 -0.97 11.59
C LEU A 41 -5.37 0.13 12.07
N GLN A 42 -5.48 0.53 13.34
CA GLN A 42 -4.57 1.54 13.90
C GLN A 42 -3.13 1.03 13.92
N THR A 43 -2.90 -0.21 14.36
CA THR A 43 -1.58 -0.86 14.28
C THR A 43 -0.99 -0.82 12.87
N GLY A 44 -1.82 -1.07 11.85
CA GLY A 44 -1.39 -0.98 10.45
C GLY A 44 -0.96 0.42 10.08
N ILE A 45 -1.74 1.42 10.44
CA ILE A 45 -1.45 2.84 10.17
C ILE A 45 -0.13 3.23 10.83
N ASP A 46 0.04 2.94 12.12
CA ASP A 46 1.22 3.32 12.89
C ASP A 46 2.51 2.72 12.29
N ILE A 47 2.47 1.44 11.91
CA ILE A 47 3.61 0.76 11.27
C ILE A 47 3.92 1.40 9.90
N HIS A 48 2.91 1.70 9.07
CA HIS A 48 3.11 2.33 7.77
C HIS A 48 3.71 3.74 7.92
N GLU A 49 3.22 4.57 8.84
CA GLU A 49 3.75 5.90 9.10
C GLU A 49 5.22 5.84 9.57
N TRP A 50 5.56 4.86 10.40
CA TRP A 50 6.94 4.64 10.83
C TRP A 50 7.86 4.26 9.67
N LEU A 51 7.43 3.34 8.81
CA LEU A 51 8.19 2.88 7.65
C LEU A 51 8.32 3.96 6.57
N GLU A 52 7.27 4.76 6.38
CA GLU A 52 7.29 5.93 5.50
C GLU A 52 8.40 6.91 5.89
N ALA A 53 8.43 7.32 7.16
CA ALA A 53 9.45 8.23 7.69
C ALA A 53 10.85 7.63 7.56
N TYR A 54 11.02 6.35 7.94
CA TYR A 54 12.29 5.64 7.80
C TYR A 54 12.80 5.65 6.34
N LEU A 55 11.96 5.27 5.37
CA LEU A 55 12.33 5.23 3.96
C LEU A 55 12.63 6.62 3.37
N LYS A 56 12.02 7.67 3.90
CA LYS A 56 12.34 9.07 3.55
C LYS A 56 13.65 9.57 4.16
N GLY A 57 14.25 8.83 5.11
CA GLY A 57 15.40 9.29 5.88
C GLY A 57 15.03 10.33 6.95
N GLU A 58 13.76 10.39 7.32
CA GLU A 58 13.22 11.25 8.38
C GLU A 58 13.23 10.50 9.73
N GLU A 59 13.09 11.23 10.83
CA GLU A 59 12.92 10.62 12.14
C GLU A 59 11.53 9.97 12.26
N PRO A 60 11.44 8.64 12.45
CA PRO A 60 10.15 7.98 12.57
C PRO A 60 9.39 8.38 13.84
N PRO A 61 8.05 8.43 13.80
CA PRO A 61 7.23 8.74 14.96
C PRO A 61 7.36 7.69 16.06
N ASP A 62 7.15 8.09 17.31
CA ASP A 62 7.04 7.14 18.42
C ASP A 62 5.70 6.38 18.32
N ILE A 63 5.77 5.10 18.04
CA ILE A 63 4.62 4.19 17.97
C ILE A 63 4.67 3.11 19.08
N GLY A 64 5.55 3.30 20.05
CA GLY A 64 5.81 2.34 21.12
C GLY A 64 6.74 1.19 20.72
N GLU A 65 7.55 0.74 21.65
CA GLU A 65 8.65 -0.22 21.44
C GLU A 65 8.20 -1.50 20.68
N LYS A 66 7.03 -2.02 21.03
CA LYS A 66 6.50 -3.25 20.41
C LYS A 66 6.31 -3.08 18.90
N LEU A 67 5.68 -1.98 18.45
CA LEU A 67 5.42 -1.74 17.04
C LEU A 67 6.69 -1.35 16.30
N VAL A 68 7.59 -0.61 16.93
CA VAL A 68 8.93 -0.32 16.40
C VAL A 68 9.69 -1.62 16.12
N ASN A 69 9.67 -2.59 17.03
CA ASN A 69 10.32 -3.89 16.84
C ASN A 69 9.72 -4.67 15.66
N ILE A 70 8.40 -4.58 15.45
CA ILE A 70 7.73 -5.21 14.30
C ILE A 70 8.15 -4.50 12.99
N ALA A 71 8.16 -3.17 12.95
CA ALA A 71 8.59 -2.42 11.77
C ALA A 71 10.06 -2.71 11.43
N LYS A 72 10.95 -2.69 12.43
CA LYS A 72 12.39 -2.99 12.27
C LYS A 72 12.67 -4.40 11.74
N ALA A 73 11.82 -5.38 12.02
CA ALA A 73 12.00 -6.73 11.51
C ALA A 73 11.93 -6.84 9.97
N GLY A 74 11.38 -5.83 9.29
CA GLY A 74 11.32 -5.78 7.83
C GLY A 74 12.43 -4.95 7.16
N ILE A 75 13.29 -4.29 7.92
CA ILE A 75 14.30 -3.37 7.36
C ILE A 75 15.24 -4.07 6.36
N GLU A 76 15.58 -5.33 6.59
CA GLU A 76 16.44 -6.10 5.68
C GLU A 76 15.86 -6.26 4.26
N TYR A 77 14.54 -6.08 4.08
CA TYR A 77 13.86 -6.14 2.79
C TYR A 77 13.65 -4.77 2.15
N LEU A 78 14.09 -3.70 2.83
CA LEU A 78 13.91 -2.33 2.39
C LEU A 78 15.19 -1.81 1.69
N PRO A 79 15.04 -0.91 0.73
CA PRO A 79 16.17 -0.18 0.17
C PRO A 79 16.74 0.82 1.19
N GLU A 80 17.91 1.35 0.88
CA GLU A 80 18.52 2.42 1.68
C GLU A 80 17.58 3.64 1.77
N PRO A 81 17.43 4.24 2.97
CA PRO A 81 16.63 5.43 3.15
C PRO A 81 17.02 6.57 2.20
N GLY A 82 16.04 7.28 1.68
CA GLY A 82 16.23 8.38 0.73
C GLY A 82 16.52 7.99 -0.72
N THR A 83 16.57 6.70 -1.04
CA THR A 83 16.88 6.21 -2.40
C THR A 83 15.66 5.83 -3.23
N VAL A 84 14.45 5.86 -2.66
CA VAL A 84 13.21 5.42 -3.31
C VAL A 84 12.12 6.47 -3.23
N ILE A 85 11.14 6.36 -4.12
CA ILE A 85 9.93 7.19 -4.07
C ILE A 85 8.96 6.51 -3.12
N VAL A 86 8.56 7.26 -2.08
CA VAL A 86 7.75 6.76 -0.96
C VAL A 86 6.41 7.47 -0.92
N GLU A 87 5.34 6.71 -0.62
CA GLU A 87 4.00 7.23 -0.32
C GLU A 87 3.43 8.16 -1.39
N GLU A 88 3.66 7.81 -2.67
CA GLU A 88 3.24 8.63 -3.78
C GLU A 88 1.76 8.43 -4.12
N TRP A 89 1.03 9.55 -4.18
CA TRP A 89 -0.32 9.55 -4.72
C TRP A 89 -0.29 9.43 -6.24
N VAL A 90 -1.02 8.44 -6.75
CA VAL A 90 -1.20 8.22 -8.19
C VAL A 90 -2.67 8.34 -8.55
N GLU A 91 -2.92 9.08 -9.62
CA GLU A 91 -4.27 9.29 -10.17
C GLU A 91 -4.21 9.17 -11.69
N ASP A 92 -5.10 8.39 -12.29
CA ASP A 92 -5.26 8.29 -13.74
C ASP A 92 -6.65 7.74 -14.07
N ILE A 93 -6.96 7.66 -15.36
CA ILE A 93 -8.16 7.00 -15.85
C ILE A 93 -7.80 5.56 -16.22
N CYS A 94 -8.35 4.60 -15.45
CA CYS A 94 -8.25 3.19 -15.73
C CYS A 94 -9.55 2.73 -16.43
N GLY A 95 -9.52 2.61 -17.76
CA GLY A 95 -10.72 2.38 -18.53
C GLY A 95 -11.69 3.57 -18.44
N PRO A 96 -12.98 3.37 -18.13
CA PRO A 96 -13.98 4.44 -17.99
C PRO A 96 -13.97 5.13 -16.63
N LEU A 97 -13.16 4.68 -15.68
CA LEU A 97 -13.25 5.09 -14.29
C LEU A 97 -11.96 5.78 -13.83
N PRO A 98 -12.08 6.91 -13.09
CA PRO A 98 -10.93 7.52 -12.45
C PRO A 98 -10.43 6.61 -11.33
N PHE A 99 -9.14 6.30 -11.38
CA PHE A 99 -8.43 5.54 -10.35
C PHE A 99 -7.63 6.51 -9.47
N ARG A 100 -7.60 6.23 -8.18
CA ARG A 100 -6.75 6.91 -7.22
C ARG A 100 -6.18 5.91 -6.22
N GLY A 101 -4.87 5.97 -5.99
CA GLY A 101 -4.21 5.14 -5.01
C GLY A 101 -2.99 5.83 -4.41
N LYS A 102 -2.50 5.29 -3.31
CA LYS A 102 -1.26 5.70 -2.67
C LYS A 102 -0.32 4.49 -2.71
N VAL A 103 0.80 4.64 -3.40
CA VAL A 103 1.81 3.58 -3.53
C VAL A 103 2.77 3.71 -2.36
N ASP A 104 2.99 2.65 -1.60
CA ASP A 104 3.86 2.72 -0.43
C ASP A 104 5.28 3.09 -0.86
N PHE A 105 5.89 2.33 -1.77
CA PHE A 105 7.15 2.74 -2.41
C PHE A 105 7.44 1.95 -3.69
N TYR A 106 8.26 2.53 -4.57
CA TYR A 106 8.69 1.89 -5.80
C TYR A 106 10.04 2.41 -6.28
N THR A 107 10.66 1.65 -7.19
CA THR A 107 11.84 2.04 -7.95
C THR A 107 11.59 1.80 -9.44
N TYR A 108 12.24 2.60 -10.30
CA TYR A 108 12.33 2.34 -11.73
C TYR A 108 13.78 2.48 -12.18
N GLU A 109 14.41 1.35 -12.48
CA GLU A 109 15.82 1.26 -12.83
C GLU A 109 16.00 0.20 -13.92
N ASP A 110 16.82 0.47 -14.91
CA ASP A 110 17.17 -0.43 -16.02
C ASP A 110 15.94 -1.07 -16.71
N GLY A 111 14.85 -0.30 -16.84
CA GLY A 111 13.62 -0.77 -17.45
C GLY A 111 12.76 -1.65 -16.51
N VAL A 112 13.16 -1.85 -15.27
CA VAL A 112 12.40 -2.62 -14.26
C VAL A 112 11.62 -1.68 -13.36
N LEU A 113 10.31 -1.78 -13.37
CA LEU A 113 9.43 -1.12 -12.40
C LEU A 113 9.18 -2.10 -11.23
N HIS A 114 9.73 -1.80 -10.08
CA HIS A 114 9.53 -2.62 -8.88
C HIS A 114 8.64 -1.89 -7.87
N ILE A 115 7.43 -2.39 -7.68
CA ILE A 115 6.42 -1.85 -6.77
C ILE A 115 6.38 -2.71 -5.52
N ARG A 116 6.47 -2.07 -4.37
CA ARG A 116 6.48 -2.73 -3.07
C ARG A 116 5.39 -2.14 -2.18
N ASP A 117 4.78 -2.98 -1.37
CA ASP A 117 3.64 -2.61 -0.54
C ASP A 117 3.75 -3.30 0.84
N HIS A 118 3.59 -2.51 1.88
CA HIS A 118 3.63 -2.97 3.26
C HIS A 118 2.28 -3.58 3.66
N LYS A 119 2.31 -4.74 4.29
CA LYS A 119 1.11 -5.41 4.78
C LYS A 119 1.29 -5.83 6.23
N THR A 120 0.40 -5.41 7.11
CA THR A 120 0.36 -5.91 8.49
C THR A 120 -0.64 -7.05 8.59
N THR A 121 -0.25 -8.12 9.25
CA THR A 121 -1.12 -9.28 9.46
C THR A 121 -0.82 -10.00 10.77
N GLY A 122 -1.83 -10.67 11.33
CA GLY A 122 -1.64 -11.50 12.52
C GLY A 122 -1.13 -12.92 12.23
N ARG A 123 -1.09 -13.35 10.96
CA ARG A 123 -0.73 -14.72 10.55
C ARG A 123 -0.01 -14.73 9.21
N SER A 124 1.08 -15.46 9.12
CA SER A 124 1.83 -15.67 7.86
C SER A 124 1.00 -16.35 6.77
N SER A 125 0.04 -17.21 7.16
CA SER A 125 -0.88 -17.84 6.20
C SER A 125 -1.78 -16.88 5.42
N ASN A 126 -1.81 -15.61 5.80
CA ASN A 126 -2.53 -14.56 5.05
C ASN A 126 -1.65 -13.94 3.94
N ALA A 127 -0.38 -14.31 3.86
CA ALA A 127 0.50 -13.84 2.80
C ALA A 127 0.04 -14.42 1.46
N LYS A 128 0.01 -13.56 0.44
CA LYS A 128 -0.31 -13.97 -0.92
C LYS A 128 0.83 -14.78 -1.51
N THR A 129 0.48 -15.81 -2.27
CA THR A 129 1.43 -16.52 -3.12
C THR A 129 1.88 -15.63 -4.29
N GLU A 130 2.97 -16.00 -4.95
CA GLU A 130 3.46 -15.30 -6.14
C GLU A 130 2.38 -15.22 -7.24
N ALA A 131 1.65 -16.30 -7.47
CA ALA A 131 0.57 -16.34 -8.45
C ALA A 131 -0.58 -15.39 -8.10
N GLU A 132 -0.98 -15.32 -6.83
CA GLU A 132 -2.01 -14.38 -6.36
C GLU A 132 -1.54 -12.92 -6.42
N LEU A 133 -0.25 -12.69 -6.19
CA LEU A 133 0.31 -11.35 -6.28
C LEU A 133 0.40 -10.86 -7.73
N ALA A 134 0.75 -11.75 -8.66
CA ALA A 134 0.84 -11.44 -10.09
C ALA A 134 -0.48 -10.94 -10.69
N ILE A 135 -1.61 -11.39 -10.16
CA ILE A 135 -2.96 -10.96 -10.60
C ILE A 135 -3.64 -10.01 -9.61
N ASN A 136 -2.90 -9.48 -8.64
CA ASN A 136 -3.47 -8.61 -7.62
C ASN A 136 -3.94 -7.27 -8.22
N PRO A 137 -5.24 -6.90 -8.12
CA PRO A 137 -5.77 -5.70 -8.74
C PRO A 137 -5.08 -4.41 -8.28
N GLN A 138 -4.64 -4.33 -7.02
CA GLN A 138 -3.92 -3.18 -6.49
C GLN A 138 -2.58 -3.01 -7.20
N MET A 139 -1.80 -4.08 -7.29
CA MET A 139 -0.47 -4.05 -7.89
C MET A 139 -0.53 -3.80 -9.39
N LEU A 140 -1.49 -4.41 -10.09
CA LEU A 140 -1.71 -4.18 -11.51
C LEU A 140 -2.13 -2.73 -11.81
N ALA A 141 -3.05 -2.16 -11.01
CA ALA A 141 -3.47 -0.78 -11.17
C ALA A 141 -2.31 0.19 -10.90
N TYR A 142 -1.52 -0.05 -9.85
CA TYR A 142 -0.32 0.75 -9.57
C TYR A 142 0.71 0.68 -10.71
N ALA A 143 0.97 -0.52 -11.24
CA ALA A 143 1.90 -0.68 -12.36
C ALA A 143 1.45 0.10 -13.60
N TYR A 144 0.17 0.02 -13.93
CA TYR A 144 -0.40 0.74 -15.07
C TYR A 144 -0.28 2.26 -14.89
N VAL A 145 -0.72 2.78 -13.74
CA VAL A 145 -0.75 4.23 -13.49
C VAL A 145 0.66 4.80 -13.35
N LEU A 146 1.58 4.10 -12.67
CA LEU A 146 2.97 4.51 -12.55
C LEU A 146 3.69 4.54 -13.90
N ALA A 147 3.53 3.51 -14.74
CA ALA A 147 4.15 3.47 -16.06
C ALA A 147 3.69 4.67 -16.91
N ARG A 148 2.41 5.02 -16.86
CA ARG A 148 1.87 6.20 -17.55
C ARG A 148 2.40 7.51 -16.96
N LYS A 149 2.41 7.65 -15.63
CA LYS A 149 2.90 8.83 -14.93
C LYS A 149 4.37 9.10 -15.23
N LEU A 150 5.18 8.05 -15.24
CA LEU A 150 6.61 8.12 -15.57
C LEU A 150 6.87 8.28 -17.08
N GLY A 151 5.87 8.08 -17.92
CA GLY A 151 6.03 8.09 -19.39
C GLY A 151 6.88 6.95 -19.92
N VAL A 152 6.91 5.81 -19.22
CA VAL A 152 7.78 4.68 -19.53
C VAL A 152 7.00 3.44 -19.97
N ARG A 153 7.71 2.53 -20.64
CA ARG A 153 7.23 1.16 -20.92
C ARG A 153 8.21 0.19 -20.25
N PRO A 154 7.89 -0.27 -19.01
CA PRO A 154 8.77 -1.21 -18.33
C PRO A 154 8.96 -2.48 -19.15
N THR A 155 10.21 -2.96 -19.24
CA THR A 155 10.52 -4.27 -19.81
C THR A 155 10.19 -5.40 -18.85
N LYS A 156 10.18 -5.08 -17.55
CA LYS A 156 9.83 -5.98 -16.47
C LYS A 156 9.10 -5.23 -15.36
N ILE A 157 8.09 -5.87 -14.79
CA ILE A 157 7.39 -5.39 -13.59
C ILE A 157 7.61 -6.43 -12.49
N LYS A 158 7.99 -5.96 -11.30
CA LYS A 158 8.09 -6.77 -10.08
C LYS A 158 7.11 -6.27 -9.05
N PHE A 159 6.48 -7.20 -8.36
CA PHE A 159 5.59 -6.93 -7.23
C PHE A 159 6.14 -7.61 -5.98
N THR A 160 6.16 -6.87 -4.87
CA THR A 160 6.53 -7.43 -3.56
C THR A 160 5.58 -6.91 -2.49
N HIS A 161 4.99 -7.83 -1.71
CA HIS A 161 4.37 -7.51 -0.44
C HIS A 161 5.34 -7.85 0.69
N ILE A 162 5.59 -6.91 1.58
CA ILE A 162 6.38 -7.13 2.80
C ILE A 162 5.41 -7.25 3.96
N TYR A 163 5.35 -8.43 4.57
CA TYR A 163 4.39 -8.75 5.61
C TYR A 163 4.98 -8.59 7.01
N TYR A 164 4.39 -7.70 7.79
CA TYR A 164 4.73 -7.43 9.19
C TYR A 164 3.79 -8.20 10.10
N LEU A 165 4.32 -9.20 10.81
CA LEU A 165 3.53 -10.11 11.62
C LEU A 165 3.29 -9.51 13.02
N THR A 166 2.08 -9.04 13.28
CA THR A 166 1.71 -8.38 14.54
C THR A 166 1.64 -9.33 15.75
N LYS A 167 1.59 -10.65 15.52
CA LYS A 167 1.63 -11.70 16.55
C LYS A 167 2.98 -12.41 16.64
N SER A 168 3.92 -12.11 15.74
CA SER A 168 5.27 -12.64 15.69
C SER A 168 6.24 -11.47 15.47
N LYS A 169 7.51 -11.66 15.78
CA LYS A 169 8.57 -10.64 15.55
C LYS A 169 9.24 -10.79 14.17
N ILE A 170 8.66 -11.58 13.28
CA ILE A 170 9.28 -11.92 12.00
C ILE A 170 8.51 -11.21 10.87
N ALA A 171 9.23 -10.48 10.03
CA ALA A 171 8.76 -10.00 8.73
C ALA A 171 9.15 -11.00 7.64
N THR A 172 8.35 -11.07 6.57
CA THR A 172 8.63 -11.89 5.39
C THR A 172 8.32 -11.10 4.12
N ALA A 173 9.13 -11.24 3.12
CA ALA A 173 8.96 -10.67 1.79
C ALA A 173 8.62 -11.74 0.75
#